data_be9e003227e8369248d083f62019f65b
#
_entry.id   be9e003227e8369248d083f62019f65b
#
_cell.length_a   1.000
_cell.length_b   1.000
_cell.length_c   1.000
_cell.angle_alpha   90.00
_cell.angle_beta   90.00
_cell.angle_gamma   90.00
#
_symmetry.space_group_name_H-M   'P 1'
#
loop_
_entity.id
_entity.type
_entity.pdbx_description
1 polymer ?
#
loop_
_entity_poly.entity_id
_entity_poly.type
_entity_poly.pdbx_seq_one_letter_code
_entity_poly.pdbx_strand_id
1 'polypeptide(L)'
;YYASRGLGDVYKRQLTTRHDRYTVFSLWDTFRNVHPFFTLAYPQKQLDMVQTLIDMYKEWGWLPRWELYGNETLTMSGDPAIIMLADTWLRGLKKFDAETAYEAMIKSATAPGSENILRTDNDDYMKLGYVPLREQFDNSVSHALEYYLADFALSRFAESLGHKEDAQTFAKRSLGYKHYYCKEFGTLRPI
;
A
#
# COMPACT_ATOMS: atom_id res chain seq x y z
N TYR A 1 16.49 -18.42 -0.58
CA TYR A 1 16.53 -18.12 -2.02
C TYR A 1 15.90 -16.76 -2.38
N TYR A 2 14.82 -16.36 -1.69
CA TYR A 2 14.18 -15.06 -1.92
C TYR A 2 14.95 -13.89 -1.30
N ALA A 3 15.60 -14.07 -0.16
CA ALA A 3 16.41 -13.04 0.48
C ALA A 3 17.57 -12.53 -0.40
N SER A 4 18.11 -13.40 -1.26
CA SER A 4 19.19 -13.04 -2.17
C SER A 4 18.78 -12.16 -3.35
N ARG A 5 17.47 -12.09 -3.67
CA ARG A 5 16.98 -11.25 -4.79
C ARG A 5 16.86 -9.78 -4.42
N GLY A 6 16.51 -9.47 -3.18
CA GLY A 6 16.36 -8.08 -2.71
C GLY A 6 17.68 -7.38 -2.41
N LEU A 7 18.67 -8.12 -1.90
CA LEU A 7 19.98 -7.58 -1.53
C LEU A 7 21.03 -7.69 -2.64
N GLY A 8 20.66 -8.34 -3.76
CA GLY A 8 21.68 -8.86 -4.64
C GLY A 8 22.45 -10.00 -3.96
N ASP A 9 23.15 -10.80 -4.73
CA ASP A 9 24.10 -11.75 -4.21
C ASP A 9 25.29 -10.95 -3.65
N VAL A 10 25.51 -11.02 -2.35
CA VAL A 10 26.63 -10.33 -1.66
C VAL A 10 27.98 -10.58 -2.34
N TYR A 11 28.09 -11.68 -3.10
CA TYR A 11 29.32 -12.08 -3.77
C TYR A 11 29.38 -11.80 -5.27
N LYS A 12 28.23 -11.56 -5.94
CA LYS A 12 28.19 -11.45 -7.41
C LYS A 12 27.23 -10.39 -7.97
N ARG A 13 26.45 -9.70 -7.15
CA ARG A 13 25.40 -8.83 -7.64
C ARG A 13 25.61 -7.40 -7.19
N GLN A 14 26.33 -6.68 -7.97
CA GLN A 14 25.99 -5.29 -8.16
C GLN A 14 24.68 -5.26 -8.94
N LEU A 15 23.57 -5.03 -8.24
CA LEU A 15 22.37 -4.53 -8.90
C LEU A 15 22.74 -3.14 -9.41
N THR A 16 23.11 -3.05 -10.69
CA THR A 16 23.25 -1.77 -11.37
C THR A 16 21.84 -1.20 -11.56
N THR A 17 21.30 -0.63 -10.51
CA THR A 17 20.11 0.18 -10.57
C THR A 17 20.51 1.60 -10.95
N ARG A 18 19.64 2.30 -11.68
CA ARG A 18 19.83 3.72 -11.99
C ARG A 18 19.51 4.63 -10.79
N HIS A 19 19.23 4.05 -9.63
CA HIS A 19 18.85 4.70 -8.38
C HIS A 19 19.37 3.89 -7.19
N ASP A 20 19.43 4.52 -6.01
CA ASP A 20 19.76 3.82 -4.78
C ASP A 20 18.60 2.89 -4.39
N ARG A 21 18.93 1.61 -4.15
CA ARG A 21 17.94 0.63 -3.71
C ARG A 21 17.92 0.52 -2.19
N TYR A 22 16.74 0.67 -1.63
CA TYR A 22 16.51 0.60 -0.19
C TYR A 22 15.90 -0.74 0.22
N THR A 23 16.04 -1.08 1.50
CA THR A 23 15.42 -2.23 2.17
C THR A 23 15.04 -1.83 3.60
N VAL A 24 14.35 -2.73 4.30
CA VAL A 24 13.83 -2.50 5.66
C VAL A 24 12.72 -1.43 5.63
N PHE A 25 11.70 -1.69 4.84
CA PHE A 25 10.53 -0.82 4.76
C PHE A 25 9.47 -1.20 5.79
N SER A 26 9.38 -0.47 6.91
CA SER A 26 8.24 -0.52 7.81
C SER A 26 7.18 0.51 7.36
N LEU A 27 6.58 0.28 6.19
CA LEU A 27 5.73 1.29 5.56
C LEU A 27 4.50 1.64 6.39
N TRP A 28 3.96 0.70 7.17
CA TRP A 28 2.86 0.96 8.09
C TRP A 28 3.17 2.07 9.10
N ASP A 29 4.45 2.18 9.52
CA ASP A 29 4.91 3.25 10.39
C ASP A 29 5.22 4.53 9.61
N THR A 30 5.97 4.38 8.51
CA THR A 30 6.69 5.49 7.88
C THR A 30 5.85 6.30 6.90
N PHE A 31 4.74 5.75 6.36
CA PHE A 31 3.87 6.52 5.47
C PHE A 31 3.23 7.74 6.17
N ARG A 32 3.08 7.68 7.49
CA ARG A 32 2.37 8.68 8.29
C ARG A 32 3.09 10.02 8.34
N ASN A 33 4.43 10.01 8.43
CA ASN A 33 5.21 11.24 8.56
C ASN A 33 6.59 11.20 7.87
N VAL A 34 7.30 10.07 7.87
CA VAL A 34 8.66 10.00 7.35
C VAL A 34 8.68 10.24 5.84
N HIS A 35 7.85 9.55 5.07
CA HIS A 35 7.78 9.74 3.62
C HIS A 35 7.24 11.13 3.23
N PRO A 36 6.18 11.66 3.85
CA PRO A 36 5.79 13.06 3.68
C PRO A 36 6.91 14.06 3.98
N PHE A 37 7.69 13.82 5.03
CA PHE A 37 8.86 14.66 5.34
C PHE A 37 9.95 14.53 4.26
N PHE A 38 10.21 13.33 3.76
CA PHE A 38 11.22 13.12 2.70
C PHE A 38 10.82 13.79 1.40
N THR A 39 9.53 13.91 1.07
CA THR A 39 9.12 14.66 -0.12
C THR A 39 9.55 16.12 -0.08
N LEU A 40 9.69 16.70 1.11
CA LEU A 40 10.12 18.08 1.32
C LEU A 40 11.63 18.20 1.49
N ALA A 41 12.22 17.39 2.37
CA ALA A 41 13.61 17.55 2.80
C ALA A 41 14.61 16.74 1.94
N TYR A 42 14.20 15.59 1.42
CA TYR A 42 15.07 14.65 0.70
C TYR A 42 14.37 14.07 -0.53
N PRO A 43 13.91 14.90 -1.50
CA PRO A 43 13.06 14.44 -2.60
C PRO A 43 13.69 13.35 -3.46
N GLN A 44 15.00 13.37 -3.67
CA GLN A 44 15.66 12.32 -4.45
C GLN A 44 15.63 10.98 -3.72
N LYS A 45 15.88 10.96 -2.41
CA LYS A 45 15.78 9.72 -1.61
C LYS A 45 14.35 9.16 -1.61
N GLN A 46 13.36 10.05 -1.55
CA GLN A 46 11.95 9.61 -1.65
C GLN A 46 11.67 8.97 -3.01
N LEU A 47 12.15 9.55 -4.11
CA LEU A 47 12.00 8.97 -5.44
C LEU A 47 12.72 7.62 -5.58
N ASP A 48 13.91 7.49 -5.03
CA ASP A 48 14.65 6.22 -5.04
C ASP A 48 13.92 5.13 -4.23
N MET A 49 13.31 5.48 -3.10
CA MET A 49 12.46 4.58 -2.32
C MET A 49 11.21 4.17 -3.10
N VAL A 50 10.51 5.11 -3.73
CA VAL A 50 9.35 4.83 -4.60
C VAL A 50 9.75 3.87 -5.73
N GLN A 51 10.86 4.15 -6.41
CA GLN A 51 11.34 3.28 -7.47
C GLN A 51 11.68 1.87 -6.95
N THR A 52 12.23 1.79 -5.73
CA THR A 52 12.49 0.50 -5.09
C THR A 52 11.20 -0.31 -4.88
N LEU A 53 10.08 0.33 -4.45
CA LEU A 53 8.80 -0.37 -4.31
C LEU A 53 8.27 -0.87 -5.65
N ILE A 54 8.41 -0.08 -6.71
CA ILE A 54 8.02 -0.46 -8.08
C ILE A 54 8.87 -1.64 -8.57
N ASP A 55 10.17 -1.63 -8.30
CA ASP A 55 11.05 -2.75 -8.65
C ASP A 55 10.68 -4.02 -7.88
N MET A 56 10.37 -3.91 -6.61
CA MET A 56 9.86 -5.05 -5.82
C MET A 56 8.57 -5.62 -6.43
N TYR A 57 7.65 -4.77 -6.84
CA TYR A 57 6.45 -5.23 -7.57
C TYR A 57 6.80 -6.00 -8.84
N LYS A 58 7.71 -5.49 -9.65
CA LYS A 58 8.18 -6.17 -10.88
C LYS A 58 8.89 -7.50 -10.61
N GLU A 59 9.54 -7.63 -9.47
CA GLU A 59 10.33 -8.82 -9.11
C GLU A 59 9.47 -9.95 -8.54
N TRP A 60 8.49 -9.65 -7.71
CA TRP A 60 7.71 -10.67 -7.01
C TRP A 60 6.19 -10.51 -7.09
N GLY A 61 5.73 -9.45 -7.74
CA GLY A 61 4.34 -9.27 -8.11
C GLY A 61 3.46 -8.54 -7.11
N TRP A 62 4.00 -8.02 -6.02
CA TRP A 62 3.26 -7.27 -5.00
C TRP A 62 4.04 -6.05 -4.52
N LEU A 63 3.33 -5.00 -4.10
CA LEU A 63 3.92 -3.92 -3.32
C LEU A 63 4.21 -4.42 -1.89
N PRO A 64 5.28 -3.93 -1.23
CA PRO A 64 5.57 -4.36 0.13
C PRO A 64 4.70 -3.62 1.16
N ARG A 65 4.49 -4.27 2.32
CA ARG A 65 3.94 -3.66 3.54
C ARG A 65 5.03 -3.43 4.59
N TRP A 66 5.75 -4.49 4.88
CA TRP A 66 6.80 -4.51 5.89
C TRP A 66 7.97 -5.38 5.42
N GLU A 67 8.66 -4.90 4.41
CA GLU A 67 9.78 -5.63 3.78
C GLU A 67 11.02 -5.59 4.67
N LEU A 68 11.64 -6.75 4.86
CA LEU A 68 12.88 -6.92 5.60
C LEU A 68 13.86 -7.78 4.81
N TYR A 69 14.98 -7.18 4.39
CA TYR A 69 16.04 -7.86 3.65
C TYR A 69 15.57 -8.64 2.42
N GLY A 70 14.67 -8.05 1.64
CA GLY A 70 14.15 -8.63 0.40
C GLY A 70 12.99 -9.60 0.59
N ASN A 71 12.45 -9.74 1.80
CA ASN A 71 11.28 -10.55 2.10
C ASN A 71 10.16 -9.71 2.69
N GLU A 72 8.93 -9.93 2.25
CA GLU A 72 7.75 -9.40 2.92
C GLU A 72 7.47 -10.22 4.18
N THR A 73 7.38 -9.53 5.32
CA THR A 73 7.17 -10.18 6.62
C THR A 73 5.69 -10.32 6.97
N LEU A 74 4.81 -9.64 6.24
CA LEU A 74 3.37 -9.52 6.50
C LEU A 74 3.03 -8.94 7.88
N THR A 75 4.00 -8.29 8.52
CA THR A 75 3.83 -7.60 9.80
C THR A 75 2.88 -6.42 9.64
N MET A 76 2.09 -6.14 10.67
CA MET A 76 1.07 -5.10 10.70
C MET A 76 -0.08 -5.34 9.70
N SER A 77 -0.85 -4.30 9.39
CA SER A 77 -2.05 -4.39 8.56
C SER A 77 -2.04 -3.35 7.45
N GLY A 78 -3.01 -3.46 6.54
CA GLY A 78 -3.23 -2.49 5.49
C GLY A 78 -2.33 -2.65 4.28
N ASP A 79 -2.31 -1.60 3.50
CA ASP A 79 -1.64 -1.51 2.22
C ASP A 79 -0.95 -0.13 2.07
N PRO A 80 0.02 0.15 2.94
CA PRO A 80 0.62 1.48 3.09
C PRO A 80 1.45 1.94 1.90
N ALA A 81 1.92 1.02 1.05
CA ALA A 81 2.66 1.38 -0.16
C ALA A 81 1.80 2.21 -1.11
N ILE A 82 0.49 1.91 -1.22
CA ILE A 82 -0.46 2.71 -2.02
C ILE A 82 -0.44 4.17 -1.54
N ILE A 83 -0.49 4.37 -0.23
CA ILE A 83 -0.53 5.71 0.36
C ILE A 83 0.77 6.46 0.08
N MET A 84 1.91 5.80 0.26
CA MET A 84 3.23 6.39 0.00
C MET A 84 3.41 6.81 -1.46
N LEU A 85 3.03 5.94 -2.40
CA LEU A 85 3.12 6.22 -3.84
C LEU A 85 2.22 7.39 -4.24
N ALA A 86 0.95 7.34 -3.80
CA ALA A 86 -0.02 8.38 -4.10
C ALA A 86 0.37 9.75 -3.50
N ASP A 87 0.78 9.79 -2.22
CA ASP A 87 1.19 11.02 -1.55
C ASP A 87 2.42 11.63 -2.24
N THR A 88 3.41 10.81 -2.58
CA THR A 88 4.62 11.26 -3.30
C THR A 88 4.26 11.92 -4.63
N TRP A 89 3.40 11.30 -5.42
CA TRP A 89 2.94 11.82 -6.71
C TRP A 89 2.15 13.12 -6.58
N LEU A 90 1.19 13.14 -5.66
CA LEU A 90 0.30 14.28 -5.44
C LEU A 90 1.04 15.50 -4.88
N ARG A 91 2.15 15.29 -4.17
CA ARG A 91 3.06 16.37 -3.74
C ARG A 91 3.97 16.88 -4.85
N GLY A 92 3.87 16.33 -6.06
CA GLY A 92 4.59 16.83 -7.25
C GLY A 92 5.88 16.10 -7.58
N LEU A 93 6.27 15.07 -6.84
CA LEU A 93 7.42 14.23 -7.18
C LEU A 93 7.00 13.16 -8.20
N LYS A 94 7.01 13.54 -9.48
CA LYS A 94 6.44 12.75 -10.58
C LYS A 94 7.49 12.00 -11.44
N LYS A 95 8.72 11.83 -10.96
CA LYS A 95 9.80 11.20 -11.72
C LYS A 95 9.89 9.69 -11.45
N PHE A 96 8.79 8.97 -11.60
CA PHE A 96 8.74 7.51 -11.54
C PHE A 96 7.68 6.97 -12.51
N ASP A 97 7.69 5.67 -12.74
CA ASP A 97 6.75 4.97 -13.62
C ASP A 97 5.37 4.89 -12.96
N ALA A 98 4.54 5.90 -13.22
CA ALA A 98 3.22 6.04 -12.61
C ALA A 98 2.24 4.97 -13.09
N GLU A 99 2.34 4.50 -14.32
CA GLU A 99 1.46 3.46 -14.86
C GLU A 99 1.73 2.10 -14.18
N THR A 100 3.00 1.72 -14.04
CA THR A 100 3.35 0.51 -13.28
C THR A 100 2.96 0.63 -11.80
N ALA A 101 3.14 1.80 -11.20
CA ALA A 101 2.70 2.04 -9.83
C ALA A 101 1.18 1.89 -9.71
N TYR A 102 0.42 2.44 -10.65
CA TYR A 102 -1.03 2.32 -10.70
C TYR A 102 -1.48 0.86 -10.84
N GLU A 103 -0.90 0.12 -11.79
CA GLU A 103 -1.17 -1.32 -11.96
C GLU A 103 -0.95 -2.09 -10.65
N ALA A 104 0.16 -1.85 -9.98
CA ALA A 104 0.48 -2.49 -8.71
C ALA A 104 -0.53 -2.15 -7.60
N MET A 105 -0.93 -0.88 -7.51
CA MET A 105 -1.93 -0.40 -6.54
C MET A 105 -3.31 -1.01 -6.81
N ILE A 106 -3.75 -1.06 -8.07
CA ILE A 106 -5.02 -1.70 -8.48
C ILE A 106 -4.99 -3.19 -8.11
N LYS A 107 -3.91 -3.89 -8.42
CA LYS A 107 -3.77 -5.31 -8.06
C LYS A 107 -3.92 -5.52 -6.55
N SER A 108 -3.22 -4.75 -5.72
CA SER A 108 -3.36 -4.83 -4.26
C SER A 108 -4.80 -4.56 -3.80
N ALA A 109 -5.48 -3.60 -4.42
CA ALA A 109 -6.81 -3.16 -4.00
C ALA A 109 -7.95 -4.06 -4.50
N THR A 110 -7.73 -4.91 -5.52
CA THR A 110 -8.80 -5.66 -6.21
C THR A 110 -8.58 -7.16 -6.33
N ALA A 111 -7.37 -7.67 -6.12
CA ALA A 111 -7.12 -9.12 -6.18
C ALA A 111 -7.96 -9.86 -5.12
N PRO A 112 -8.48 -11.07 -5.42
CA PRO A 112 -9.22 -11.90 -4.48
C PRO A 112 -8.41 -12.17 -3.21
N GLY A 113 -9.06 -12.25 -2.06
CA GLY A 113 -8.41 -12.49 -0.76
C GLY A 113 -7.58 -13.78 -0.71
N SER A 114 -7.99 -14.80 -1.46
CA SER A 114 -7.24 -16.06 -1.59
C SER A 114 -5.88 -15.93 -2.29
N GLU A 115 -5.69 -14.88 -3.08
CA GLU A 115 -4.45 -14.60 -3.81
C GLU A 115 -3.71 -13.37 -3.24
N ASN A 116 -4.42 -12.55 -2.49
CA ASN A 116 -3.94 -11.26 -2.01
C ASN A 116 -3.23 -11.39 -0.66
N ILE A 117 -1.92 -11.37 -0.69
CA ILE A 117 -1.11 -11.50 0.53
C ILE A 117 -1.21 -10.29 1.48
N LEU A 118 -1.65 -9.13 0.96
CA LEU A 118 -1.76 -7.88 1.74
C LEU A 118 -3.16 -7.67 2.28
N ARG A 119 -4.19 -8.06 1.53
CA ARG A 119 -5.60 -7.89 1.87
C ARG A 119 -6.31 -9.25 1.84
N THR A 120 -6.00 -10.11 2.79
CA THR A 120 -6.58 -11.46 2.88
C THR A 120 -8.11 -11.44 3.06
N ASP A 121 -8.66 -10.34 3.56
CA ASP A 121 -10.08 -10.11 3.77
C ASP A 121 -10.76 -9.42 2.57
N ASN A 122 -10.07 -9.31 1.42
CA ASN A 122 -10.50 -8.45 0.33
C ASN A 122 -11.83 -8.89 -0.31
N ASP A 123 -12.15 -10.19 -0.30
CA ASP A 123 -13.43 -10.68 -0.84
C ASP A 123 -14.62 -10.14 -0.06
N ASP A 124 -14.56 -10.20 1.27
CA ASP A 124 -15.58 -9.61 2.14
C ASP A 124 -15.60 -8.08 2.01
N TYR A 125 -14.41 -7.48 2.05
CA TYR A 125 -14.26 -6.03 1.95
C TYR A 125 -14.85 -5.47 0.65
N MET A 126 -14.61 -6.10 -0.49
CA MET A 126 -15.18 -5.68 -1.78
C MET A 126 -16.69 -5.91 -1.85
N LYS A 127 -17.18 -7.04 -1.31
CA LYS A 127 -18.58 -7.43 -1.38
C LYS A 127 -19.47 -6.66 -0.41
N LEU A 128 -19.02 -6.49 0.82
CA LEU A 128 -19.80 -5.93 1.92
C LEU A 128 -19.52 -4.43 2.14
N GLY A 129 -18.35 -3.94 1.70
CA GLY A 129 -17.86 -2.62 1.99
C GLY A 129 -17.16 -2.49 3.35
N TYR A 130 -17.00 -3.62 4.05
CA TYR A 130 -16.32 -3.72 5.35
C TYR A 130 -15.76 -5.13 5.56
N VAL A 131 -14.86 -5.30 6.53
CA VAL A 131 -14.37 -6.61 6.99
C VAL A 131 -15.19 -7.05 8.20
N PRO A 132 -15.96 -8.16 8.13
CA PRO A 132 -16.79 -8.60 9.25
C PRO A 132 -15.94 -9.20 10.38
N LEU A 133 -16.41 -9.06 11.60
CA LEU A 133 -15.84 -9.77 12.76
C LEU A 133 -16.20 -11.27 12.64
N ARG A 134 -15.18 -12.12 12.50
CA ARG A 134 -15.36 -13.58 12.41
C ARG A 134 -14.98 -14.31 13.68
N GLU A 135 -13.97 -13.80 14.40
CA GLU A 135 -13.41 -14.41 15.60
C GLU A 135 -13.14 -13.35 16.68
N GLN A 136 -13.02 -13.79 17.93
CA GLN A 136 -12.87 -12.90 19.08
C GLN A 136 -11.63 -11.99 19.02
N PHE A 137 -10.54 -12.44 18.39
CA PHE A 137 -9.28 -11.69 18.28
C PHE A 137 -9.00 -11.19 16.86
N ASP A 138 -10.04 -11.11 16.08
CA ASP A 138 -9.99 -10.60 14.73
C ASP A 138 -9.62 -9.11 14.70
N ASN A 139 -8.81 -8.71 13.72
CA ASN A 139 -8.39 -7.33 13.48
C ASN A 139 -9.27 -6.63 12.45
N SER A 140 -10.53 -6.99 12.29
CA SER A 140 -11.44 -6.56 11.22
C SER A 140 -11.49 -5.04 11.04
N VAL A 141 -11.71 -4.29 12.12
CA VAL A 141 -11.75 -2.82 12.09
C VAL A 141 -10.38 -2.24 11.71
N SER A 142 -9.30 -2.78 12.29
CA SER A 142 -7.94 -2.33 12.05
C SER A 142 -7.55 -2.52 10.58
N HIS A 143 -7.81 -3.70 10.01
CA HIS A 143 -7.57 -3.98 8.60
C HIS A 143 -8.38 -3.05 7.70
N ALA A 144 -9.68 -2.96 7.93
CA ALA A 144 -10.57 -2.16 7.11
C ALA A 144 -10.24 -0.66 7.13
N LEU A 145 -9.88 -0.10 8.28
CA LEU A 145 -9.51 1.31 8.39
C LEU A 145 -8.27 1.64 7.57
N GLU A 146 -7.26 0.76 7.56
CA GLU A 146 -6.08 0.93 6.71
C GLU A 146 -6.44 0.77 5.21
N TYR A 147 -7.35 -0.15 4.86
CA TYR A 147 -7.81 -0.31 3.48
C TYR A 147 -8.59 0.92 2.98
N TYR A 148 -9.45 1.52 3.81
CA TYR A 148 -10.17 2.75 3.43
C TYR A 148 -9.22 3.91 3.18
N LEU A 149 -8.17 4.03 3.98
CA LEU A 149 -7.16 5.07 3.78
C LEU A 149 -6.37 4.86 2.48
N ALA A 150 -5.97 3.61 2.21
CA ALA A 150 -5.31 3.25 0.96
C ALA A 150 -6.22 3.46 -0.26
N ASP A 151 -7.50 3.10 -0.17
CA ASP A 151 -8.47 3.33 -1.24
C ASP A 151 -8.70 4.82 -1.52
N PHE A 152 -8.75 5.64 -0.48
CA PHE A 152 -8.81 7.09 -0.68
C PHE A 152 -7.58 7.61 -1.41
N ALA A 153 -6.39 7.18 -1.01
CA ALA A 153 -5.14 7.56 -1.67
C ALA A 153 -5.11 7.11 -3.13
N LEU A 154 -5.53 5.86 -3.41
CA LEU A 154 -5.66 5.32 -4.76
C LEU A 154 -6.67 6.10 -5.60
N SER A 155 -7.81 6.49 -5.03
CA SER A 155 -8.80 7.30 -5.74
C SER A 155 -8.23 8.62 -6.25
N ARG A 156 -7.43 9.29 -5.42
CA ARG A 156 -6.78 10.56 -5.78
C ARG A 156 -5.67 10.37 -6.81
N PHE A 157 -4.93 9.26 -6.72
CA PHE A 157 -3.91 8.90 -7.69
C PHE A 157 -4.54 8.59 -9.05
N ALA A 158 -5.57 7.74 -9.07
CA ALA A 158 -6.34 7.39 -10.27
C ALA A 158 -6.93 8.63 -10.96
N GLU A 159 -7.53 9.54 -10.18
CA GLU A 159 -8.07 10.81 -10.70
C GLU A 159 -6.97 11.63 -11.40
N SER A 160 -5.78 11.70 -10.80
CA SER A 160 -4.65 12.48 -11.34
C SER A 160 -4.08 11.91 -12.65
N LEU A 161 -4.29 10.61 -12.89
CA LEU A 161 -3.91 9.93 -14.14
C LEU A 161 -5.06 9.90 -15.17
N GLY A 162 -6.27 10.35 -14.81
CA GLY A 162 -7.44 10.38 -15.69
C GLY A 162 -8.33 9.14 -15.65
N HIS A 163 -8.07 8.18 -14.75
CA HIS A 163 -8.89 6.97 -14.53
C HIS A 163 -10.12 7.28 -13.68
N LYS A 164 -11.10 7.96 -14.29
CA LYS A 164 -12.26 8.55 -13.58
C LYS A 164 -13.17 7.52 -12.91
N GLU A 165 -13.39 6.37 -13.54
CA GLU A 165 -14.27 5.31 -13.03
C GLU A 165 -13.66 4.68 -11.77
N ASP A 166 -12.36 4.36 -11.80
CA ASP A 166 -11.65 3.83 -10.65
C ASP A 166 -11.56 4.86 -9.53
N ALA A 167 -11.29 6.13 -9.86
CA ALA A 167 -11.28 7.20 -8.90
C ALA A 167 -12.61 7.29 -8.12
N GLN A 168 -13.75 7.21 -8.81
CA GLN A 168 -15.07 7.22 -8.17
C GLN A 168 -15.32 5.97 -7.33
N THR A 169 -14.94 4.80 -7.85
CA THR A 169 -15.11 3.50 -7.17
C THR A 169 -14.36 3.48 -5.85
N PHE A 170 -13.07 3.83 -5.87
CA PHE A 170 -12.24 3.84 -4.66
C PHE A 170 -12.61 4.97 -3.70
N ALA A 171 -13.00 6.15 -4.19
CA ALA A 171 -13.52 7.22 -3.35
C ALA A 171 -14.80 6.79 -2.60
N LYS A 172 -15.73 6.10 -3.27
CA LYS A 172 -16.93 5.55 -2.62
C LYS A 172 -16.56 4.48 -1.59
N ARG A 173 -15.67 3.55 -1.94
CA ARG A 173 -15.25 2.44 -1.08
C ARG A 173 -14.53 2.95 0.19
N SER A 174 -13.74 4.00 0.08
CA SER A 174 -13.04 4.61 1.21
C SER A 174 -13.97 5.15 2.31
N LEU A 175 -15.25 5.38 2.02
CA LEU A 175 -16.23 5.83 2.99
C LEU A 175 -16.86 4.70 3.82
N GLY A 176 -16.46 3.45 3.58
CA GLY A 176 -16.99 2.27 4.24
C GLY A 176 -16.74 2.21 5.75
N TYR A 177 -15.79 2.98 6.29
CA TYR A 177 -15.59 3.11 7.74
C TYR A 177 -16.87 3.46 8.51
N LYS A 178 -17.86 4.06 7.83
CA LYS A 178 -19.18 4.42 8.39
C LYS A 178 -19.98 3.19 8.83
N HIS A 179 -19.71 2.00 8.27
CA HIS A 179 -20.36 0.76 8.72
C HIS A 179 -20.03 0.42 10.16
N TYR A 180 -18.83 0.75 10.61
CA TYR A 180 -18.37 0.48 11.97
C TYR A 180 -18.85 1.49 13.01
N TYR A 181 -19.41 2.64 12.59
CA TYR A 181 -19.78 3.70 13.51
C TYR A 181 -21.01 3.34 14.34
N CYS A 182 -20.82 3.16 15.63
CA CYS A 182 -21.88 2.91 16.59
C CYS A 182 -22.33 4.22 17.25
N LYS A 183 -23.55 4.64 16.94
CA LYS A 183 -24.11 5.89 17.49
C LYS A 183 -24.26 5.87 19.02
N GLU A 184 -24.61 4.70 19.58
CA GLU A 184 -24.80 4.52 21.00
C GLU A 184 -23.55 4.83 21.82
N PHE A 185 -22.39 4.42 21.32
CA PHE A 185 -21.09 4.59 21.99
C PHE A 185 -20.25 5.74 21.44
N GLY A 186 -20.65 6.35 20.34
CA GLY A 186 -19.86 7.41 19.66
C GLY A 186 -18.51 6.96 19.13
N THR A 187 -18.34 5.65 18.84
CA THR A 187 -17.05 5.05 18.46
C THR A 187 -17.23 4.04 17.34
N LEU A 188 -16.13 3.60 16.74
CA LEU A 188 -16.11 2.49 15.77
C LEU A 188 -16.09 1.16 16.54
N ARG A 189 -16.87 0.20 16.08
CA ARG A 189 -16.98 -1.16 16.66
C ARG A 189 -16.94 -2.22 15.57
N PRO A 190 -16.35 -3.40 15.84
CA PRO A 190 -16.48 -4.54 14.94
C PRO A 190 -17.96 -4.96 14.76
N ILE A 191 -18.30 -5.42 13.58
CA ILE A 191 -19.63 -5.88 13.18
C ILE A 191 -19.55 -7.20 12.42
#